data_e179264e3f036c44e7135f644f6cf0fb
#
_entry.id   e179264e3f036c44e7135f644f6cf0fb
#
_cell.length_a   1.000
_cell.length_b   1.000
_cell.length_c   1.000
_cell.angle_alpha   90.00
_cell.angle_beta   90.00
_cell.angle_gamma   90.00
#
_symmetry.space_group_name_H-M   'P 1'
#
loop_
_entity.id
_entity.type
_entity.pdbx_description
1 polymer ?
#
loop_
_entity_poly.entity_id
_entity_poly.type
_entity_poly.pdbx_seq_one_letter_code
_entity_poly.pdbx_strand_id
1 'polypeptide(L)'
;MVKLMACGGVRGENPENTMPAFQAAADQGYAYLELPVQITKDLQCVVLKDTTVNRTARRVDGSAVGAALPAAWVDYVQLMDLDFGIGYHVKFKGTKIPLLKDVLTFARESGMKVKITADCWKLRLTHREALFALLDSFADVAELTVNTQEALLETVSRYPGMHLHWDGALCEDTLRKTAKMITADRITFWTDRLDAATITAAKQYGAVGVGELTRLTEMTLAEELGVDVVATNGALKPEQNKGVLSDMHVHTDHSHDAHYPMEQMLLAGIAHGIKVIAVADHCDVTRCENDPNWDIYTHIQEACAEVDALNEKYGNQCLLLRSVELGDGVWYPEQSNRVAQQLDYDVIVGATHAVRCEAAESLAIKEKWFSQIKFLEVTEDQYEEFMNNYFDDMLAMVETQNIDIMAHLPCAIGYYRWRYKIWKDLRPYEEKIEKVLKAIIRKGIAMEMSESLFAEHEGQNPYIWIVQKYYDLGGYLITLSTDAHAPEEVGMGYEKRIPILKEIGFTHILYYKDRKAVPCSL
;
A
#
# COMPACT_ATOMS: atom_id res chain seq x y z
N MET A 1 -26.46 -7.25 -0.02
CA MET A 1 -25.22 -6.43 0.02
C MET A 1 -24.23 -7.15 0.93
N VAL A 2 -23.09 -7.49 0.39
CA VAL A 2 -22.00 -8.17 1.12
C VAL A 2 -21.47 -7.24 2.22
N LYS A 3 -21.21 -7.78 3.40
CA LYS A 3 -20.58 -7.03 4.49
C LYS A 3 -19.05 -7.06 4.31
N LEU A 4 -18.39 -5.93 4.54
CA LEU A 4 -16.94 -5.85 4.46
C LEU A 4 -16.30 -6.04 5.83
N MET A 5 -15.20 -6.79 5.86
CA MET A 5 -14.33 -7.03 7.01
C MET A 5 -12.93 -6.53 6.72
N ALA A 6 -12.41 -5.64 7.56
CA ALA A 6 -11.06 -5.10 7.43
C ALA A 6 -10.06 -5.99 8.19
N CYS A 7 -9.18 -6.69 7.47
CA CYS A 7 -8.15 -7.56 8.03
C CYS A 7 -6.98 -6.74 8.62
N GLY A 8 -6.94 -6.62 9.94
CA GLY A 8 -5.97 -5.74 10.61
C GLY A 8 -6.21 -4.25 10.37
N GLY A 9 -7.45 -3.86 10.00
CA GLY A 9 -7.85 -2.54 9.57
C GLY A 9 -7.62 -2.29 8.08
N VAL A 10 -7.73 -1.03 7.63
CA VAL A 10 -7.40 -0.62 6.25
C VAL A 10 -5.89 -0.47 6.13
N ARG A 11 -5.20 -1.59 6.01
CA ARG A 11 -3.73 -1.69 6.07
C ARG A 11 -3.02 -1.32 4.75
N GLY A 12 -3.77 -1.14 3.67
CA GLY A 12 -3.23 -0.59 2.42
C GLY A 12 -2.81 0.88 2.55
N GLU A 13 -3.41 1.61 3.50
CA GLU A 13 -3.20 3.04 3.72
C GLU A 13 -2.68 3.37 5.14
N ASN A 14 -2.67 2.38 6.03
CA ASN A 14 -2.36 2.57 7.45
C ASN A 14 -1.53 1.40 7.99
N PRO A 15 -0.73 1.62 9.05
CA PRO A 15 -0.01 0.51 9.70
C PRO A 15 -1.00 -0.52 10.25
N GLU A 16 -0.80 -1.77 9.87
CA GLU A 16 -1.68 -2.87 10.25
C GLU A 16 -1.85 -3.01 11.77
N ASN A 17 -3.04 -3.42 12.19
CA ASN A 17 -3.34 -3.71 13.60
C ASN A 17 -3.12 -2.51 14.54
N THR A 18 -3.40 -1.31 14.06
CA THR A 18 -3.29 -0.06 14.83
C THR A 18 -4.58 0.75 14.82
N MET A 19 -4.74 1.65 15.79
CA MET A 19 -5.92 2.51 15.86
C MET A 19 -6.16 3.35 14.59
N PRO A 20 -5.14 3.94 13.92
CA PRO A 20 -5.34 4.60 12.62
C PRO A 20 -5.97 3.70 11.55
N ALA A 21 -5.55 2.42 11.46
CA ALA A 21 -6.11 1.47 10.50
C ALA A 21 -7.56 1.09 10.83
N PHE A 22 -7.91 1.05 12.11
CA PHE A 22 -9.28 0.75 12.55
C PHE A 22 -10.21 1.94 12.38
N GLN A 23 -9.72 3.16 12.65
CA GLN A 23 -10.47 4.38 12.37
C GLN A 23 -10.78 4.50 10.88
N ALA A 24 -9.80 4.25 10.01
CA ALA A 24 -10.02 4.25 8.57
C ALA A 24 -11.06 3.20 8.14
N ALA A 25 -11.12 2.04 8.79
CA ALA A 25 -12.15 1.04 8.52
C ALA A 25 -13.55 1.53 8.92
N ALA A 26 -13.67 2.17 10.08
CA ALA A 26 -14.94 2.77 10.52
C ALA A 26 -15.39 3.89 9.57
N ASP A 27 -14.49 4.81 9.22
CA ASP A 27 -14.76 5.94 8.31
C ASP A 27 -15.20 5.45 6.91
N GLN A 28 -14.67 4.30 6.48
CA GLN A 28 -15.04 3.67 5.21
C GLN A 28 -16.27 2.76 5.29
N GLY A 29 -16.90 2.63 6.46
CA GLY A 29 -18.15 1.89 6.66
C GLY A 29 -17.99 0.37 6.62
N TYR A 30 -16.83 -0.16 7.04
CA TYR A 30 -16.68 -1.59 7.25
C TYR A 30 -17.58 -2.08 8.39
N ALA A 31 -18.17 -3.27 8.21
CA ALA A 31 -19.01 -3.88 9.22
C ALA A 31 -18.22 -4.64 10.28
N TYR A 32 -17.01 -5.07 9.92
CA TYR A 32 -16.17 -5.93 10.74
C TYR A 32 -14.70 -5.48 10.77
N LEU A 33 -14.05 -5.73 11.92
CA LEU A 33 -12.59 -5.82 12.03
C LEU A 33 -12.20 -7.29 12.24
N GLU A 34 -11.15 -7.75 11.57
CA GLU A 34 -10.49 -9.01 11.91
C GLU A 34 -9.19 -8.70 12.66
N LEU A 35 -9.08 -9.19 13.88
CA LEU A 35 -7.99 -8.86 14.80
C LEU A 35 -7.26 -10.12 15.27
N PRO A 36 -5.97 -10.25 14.93
CA PRO A 36 -5.09 -11.22 15.55
C PRO A 36 -4.67 -10.75 16.94
N VAL A 37 -4.70 -11.66 17.93
CA VAL A 37 -4.45 -11.32 19.33
C VAL A 37 -3.27 -12.11 19.89
N GLN A 38 -2.36 -11.40 20.54
CA GLN A 38 -1.30 -11.97 21.37
C GLN A 38 -1.53 -11.54 22.83
N ILE A 39 -0.91 -12.28 23.76
CA ILE A 39 -1.03 -11.99 25.18
C ILE A 39 0.35 -11.76 25.76
N THR A 40 0.52 -10.64 26.44
CA THR A 40 1.79 -10.24 27.07
C THR A 40 2.06 -11.06 28.34
N LYS A 41 3.27 -10.92 28.87
CA LYS A 41 3.68 -11.60 30.11
C LYS A 41 2.81 -11.21 31.31
N ASP A 42 2.38 -9.96 31.38
CA ASP A 42 1.47 -9.41 32.40
C ASP A 42 -0.02 -9.60 32.04
N LEU A 43 -0.31 -10.54 31.14
CA LEU A 43 -1.66 -10.98 30.74
C LEU A 43 -2.51 -9.89 30.06
N GLN A 44 -1.90 -8.88 29.43
CA GLN A 44 -2.63 -7.93 28.61
C GLN A 44 -2.86 -8.52 27.21
N CYS A 45 -4.08 -8.45 26.70
CA CYS A 45 -4.43 -8.82 25.34
C CYS A 45 -4.10 -7.65 24.40
N VAL A 46 -3.17 -7.87 23.45
CA VAL A 46 -2.75 -6.87 22.46
C VAL A 46 -3.10 -7.32 21.05
N VAL A 47 -3.37 -6.38 20.15
CA VAL A 47 -3.65 -6.69 18.76
C VAL A 47 -2.33 -6.77 17.99
N LEU A 48 -1.92 -7.99 17.67
CA LEU A 48 -0.65 -8.28 17.00
C LEU A 48 -0.76 -9.61 16.24
N LYS A 49 -0.36 -9.61 14.95
CA LYS A 49 -0.43 -10.81 14.11
C LYS A 49 0.66 -11.82 14.45
N ASP A 50 1.89 -11.36 14.55
CA ASP A 50 3.04 -12.25 14.78
C ASP A 50 3.23 -12.51 16.27
N THR A 51 3.88 -13.62 16.60
CA THR A 51 4.26 -13.91 17.99
C THR A 51 5.34 -12.95 18.52
N THR A 52 6.09 -12.30 17.61
CA THR A 52 7.11 -11.28 17.92
C THR A 52 6.73 -9.93 17.34
N VAL A 53 7.19 -8.86 17.97
CA VAL A 53 6.89 -7.48 17.52
C VAL A 53 7.79 -7.01 16.37
N ASN A 54 8.84 -7.74 16.03
CA ASN A 54 9.98 -7.28 15.21
C ASN A 54 9.60 -6.82 13.80
N ARG A 55 8.58 -7.40 13.18
CA ARG A 55 8.18 -7.03 11.82
C ARG A 55 7.57 -5.64 11.76
N THR A 56 6.67 -5.32 12.68
CA THR A 56 5.88 -4.09 12.67
C THR A 56 6.41 -3.01 13.60
N ALA A 57 7.11 -3.38 14.68
CA ALA A 57 7.64 -2.42 15.63
C ALA A 57 9.02 -1.88 15.22
N ARG A 58 9.26 -0.65 15.64
CA ARG A 58 10.56 0.04 15.57
C ARG A 58 10.85 0.68 16.93
N ARG A 59 12.12 1.03 17.18
CA ARG A 59 12.47 1.92 18.29
C ARG A 59 11.98 3.34 17.98
N VAL A 60 11.91 4.20 18.96
CA VAL A 60 11.45 5.60 18.80
C VAL A 60 12.31 6.40 17.81
N ASP A 61 13.57 6.02 17.65
CA ASP A 61 14.49 6.59 16.65
C ASP A 61 14.31 6.01 15.24
N GLY A 62 13.36 5.10 15.05
CA GLY A 62 13.08 4.43 13.77
C GLY A 62 13.92 3.17 13.50
N SER A 63 14.91 2.86 14.34
CA SER A 63 15.75 1.68 14.18
C SER A 63 14.98 0.38 14.45
N ALA A 64 15.42 -0.71 13.81
CA ALA A 64 14.81 -2.03 14.01
C ALA A 64 14.94 -2.52 15.45
N VAL A 65 13.95 -3.25 15.92
CA VAL A 65 14.04 -4.04 17.15
C VAL A 65 15.00 -5.21 16.86
N GLY A 66 16.17 -5.23 17.49
CA GLY A 66 17.27 -6.14 17.15
C GLY A 66 16.93 -7.63 17.31
N ALA A 67 17.11 -8.20 18.53
CA ALA A 67 16.77 -9.59 18.78
C ALA A 67 15.26 -9.85 18.73
N ALA A 68 14.86 -11.08 18.39
CA ALA A 68 13.45 -11.48 18.39
C ALA A 68 12.81 -11.21 19.77
N LEU A 69 11.73 -10.44 19.79
CA LEU A 69 11.01 -10.02 20.99
C LEU A 69 9.58 -10.57 20.97
N PRO A 70 9.34 -11.75 21.56
CA PRO A 70 7.99 -12.30 21.69
C PRO A 70 7.12 -11.44 22.63
N ALA A 71 5.89 -11.14 22.22
CA ALA A 71 4.96 -10.40 23.06
C ALA A 71 4.73 -11.07 24.42
N ALA A 72 4.69 -12.40 24.46
CA ALA A 72 4.50 -13.18 25.69
C ALA A 72 5.69 -13.12 26.68
N TRP A 73 6.80 -12.50 26.33
CA TRP A 73 8.00 -12.40 27.18
C TRP A 73 8.16 -11.05 27.86
N VAL A 74 7.36 -10.08 27.47
CA VAL A 74 7.45 -8.69 27.95
C VAL A 74 6.11 -8.22 28.54
N ASP A 75 6.20 -7.30 29.48
CA ASP A 75 5.03 -6.63 30.00
C ASP A 75 4.53 -5.57 29.02
N TYR A 76 3.24 -5.28 29.02
CA TYR A 76 2.66 -4.31 28.07
C TYR A 76 3.35 -2.94 28.10
N VAL A 77 3.74 -2.47 29.29
CA VAL A 77 4.43 -1.18 29.44
C VAL A 77 5.73 -1.12 28.61
N GLN A 78 6.44 -2.24 28.44
CA GLN A 78 7.65 -2.31 27.63
C GLN A 78 7.35 -2.22 26.13
N LEU A 79 6.18 -2.68 25.68
CA LEU A 79 5.73 -2.52 24.30
C LEU A 79 5.35 -1.05 23.99
N MET A 80 4.97 -0.27 24.98
CA MET A 80 4.67 1.15 24.82
C MET A 80 5.92 2.00 24.54
N ASP A 81 7.13 1.48 24.78
CA ASP A 81 8.39 2.12 24.40
C ASP A 81 8.71 1.95 22.90
N LEU A 82 7.92 1.14 22.18
CA LEU A 82 8.09 0.90 20.75
C LEU A 82 7.11 1.76 19.92
N ASP A 83 7.43 1.89 18.65
CA ASP A 83 6.63 2.58 17.64
C ASP A 83 6.17 1.57 16.57
N PHE A 84 4.86 1.46 16.37
CA PHE A 84 4.23 0.54 15.41
C PHE A 84 3.77 1.25 14.13
N GLY A 85 4.07 2.52 13.97
CA GLY A 85 3.70 3.33 12.81
C GLY A 85 4.88 3.80 11.97
N ILE A 86 5.99 4.21 12.61
CA ILE A 86 7.14 4.79 11.91
C ILE A 86 7.77 3.83 10.88
N GLY A 87 7.69 2.52 11.12
CA GLY A 87 8.18 1.50 10.18
C GLY A 87 7.30 1.33 8.94
N TYR A 88 6.06 1.80 8.99
CA TYR A 88 5.16 1.87 7.86
C TYR A 88 5.34 3.19 7.10
N HIS A 89 5.20 4.33 7.80
CA HIS A 89 5.36 5.65 7.23
C HIS A 89 5.54 6.68 8.35
N VAL A 90 6.37 7.72 8.14
CA VAL A 90 6.72 8.71 9.16
C VAL A 90 5.50 9.47 9.73
N LYS A 91 4.46 9.67 8.93
CA LYS A 91 3.19 10.30 9.39
C LYS A 91 2.52 9.57 10.55
N PHE A 92 2.86 8.29 10.72
CA PHE A 92 2.34 7.45 11.80
C PHE A 92 3.31 7.31 12.98
N LYS A 93 4.40 8.10 13.00
CA LYS A 93 5.33 8.12 14.13
C LYS A 93 4.58 8.38 15.46
N GLY A 94 4.91 7.59 16.47
CA GLY A 94 4.24 7.64 17.77
C GLY A 94 3.07 6.66 17.92
N THR A 95 2.68 5.94 16.86
CA THR A 95 1.62 4.93 16.94
C THR A 95 2.02 3.79 17.88
N LYS A 96 1.13 3.45 18.80
CA LYS A 96 1.34 2.39 19.79
C LYS A 96 0.56 1.13 19.43
N ILE A 97 1.04 -0.01 19.96
CA ILE A 97 0.28 -1.26 19.89
C ILE A 97 -1.00 -1.10 20.71
N PRO A 98 -2.18 -1.39 20.14
CA PRO A 98 -3.42 -1.22 20.90
C PRO A 98 -3.70 -2.43 21.80
N LEU A 99 -4.31 -2.15 22.97
CA LEU A 99 -4.96 -3.18 23.75
C LEU A 99 -6.23 -3.65 23.04
N LEU A 100 -6.49 -4.94 23.07
CA LEU A 100 -7.75 -5.50 22.53
C LEU A 100 -8.98 -4.85 23.17
N LYS A 101 -8.93 -4.54 24.47
CA LYS A 101 -10.00 -3.84 25.18
C LYS A 101 -10.36 -2.51 24.53
N ASP A 102 -9.35 -1.72 24.16
CA ASP A 102 -9.57 -0.39 23.60
C ASP A 102 -10.17 -0.49 22.19
N VAL A 103 -9.71 -1.48 21.39
CA VAL A 103 -10.26 -1.74 20.07
C VAL A 103 -11.70 -2.27 20.13
N LEU A 104 -12.02 -3.14 21.10
CA LEU A 104 -13.39 -3.62 21.30
C LEU A 104 -14.34 -2.48 21.75
N THR A 105 -13.86 -1.57 22.59
CA THR A 105 -14.59 -0.37 22.97
C THR A 105 -14.86 0.52 21.75
N PHE A 106 -13.82 0.80 20.97
CA PHE A 106 -13.93 1.56 19.73
C PHE A 106 -14.91 0.92 18.72
N ALA A 107 -14.82 -0.40 18.52
CA ALA A 107 -15.70 -1.12 17.60
C ALA A 107 -17.18 -1.05 18.06
N ARG A 108 -17.43 -1.14 19.37
CA ARG A 108 -18.78 -0.97 19.95
C ARG A 108 -19.35 0.43 19.67
N GLU A 109 -18.54 1.47 19.89
CA GLU A 109 -18.92 2.87 19.65
C GLU A 109 -19.15 3.17 18.17
N SER A 110 -18.37 2.52 17.28
CA SER A 110 -18.47 2.65 15.83
C SER A 110 -19.54 1.72 15.21
N GLY A 111 -20.22 0.89 15.99
CA GLY A 111 -21.22 -0.06 15.49
C GLY A 111 -20.65 -1.24 14.71
N MET A 112 -19.35 -1.51 14.83
CA MET A 112 -18.65 -2.61 14.15
C MET A 112 -18.62 -3.85 15.01
N LYS A 113 -18.46 -5.02 14.38
CA LYS A 113 -18.16 -6.30 15.04
C LYS A 113 -16.67 -6.63 14.91
N VAL A 114 -16.17 -7.48 15.77
CA VAL A 114 -14.76 -7.88 15.80
C VAL A 114 -14.62 -9.39 15.74
N LYS A 115 -14.10 -9.89 14.62
CA LYS A 115 -13.64 -11.28 14.48
C LYS A 115 -12.26 -11.41 15.12
N ILE A 116 -12.15 -12.18 16.17
CA ILE A 116 -10.90 -12.43 16.89
C ILE A 116 -10.27 -13.72 16.39
N THR A 117 -9.06 -13.62 15.85
CA THR A 117 -8.25 -14.74 15.36
C THR A 117 -7.13 -15.08 16.36
N ALA A 118 -7.49 -15.42 17.57
CA ALA A 118 -6.57 -16.00 18.53
C ALA A 118 -6.62 -17.52 18.43
N ASP A 119 -5.48 -18.20 18.36
CA ASP A 119 -5.42 -19.64 18.53
C ASP A 119 -5.56 -19.96 20.04
N CYS A 120 -6.75 -19.67 20.58
CA CYS A 120 -7.04 -19.72 22.01
C CYS A 120 -6.75 -21.10 22.61
N TRP A 121 -6.83 -22.15 21.76
CA TRP A 121 -6.69 -23.54 22.19
C TRP A 121 -5.23 -23.97 22.31
N LYS A 122 -4.30 -23.24 21.69
CA LYS A 122 -2.84 -23.40 21.86
C LYS A 122 -2.26 -22.50 22.95
N LEU A 123 -3.05 -21.55 23.47
CA LEU A 123 -2.62 -20.68 24.56
C LEU A 123 -2.47 -21.49 25.87
N ARG A 124 -1.53 -21.03 26.71
CA ARG A 124 -1.49 -21.49 28.11
C ARG A 124 -2.83 -21.16 28.81
N LEU A 125 -3.27 -22.00 29.72
CA LEU A 125 -4.56 -21.84 30.40
C LEU A 125 -4.73 -20.42 30.97
N THR A 126 -3.73 -19.87 31.65
CA THR A 126 -3.77 -18.51 32.21
C THR A 126 -3.97 -17.43 31.16
N HIS A 127 -3.35 -17.55 29.98
CA HIS A 127 -3.54 -16.61 28.87
C HIS A 127 -4.94 -16.73 28.28
N ARG A 128 -5.42 -17.94 28.09
CA ARG A 128 -6.78 -18.20 27.60
C ARG A 128 -7.85 -17.62 28.54
N GLU A 129 -7.69 -17.83 29.84
CA GLU A 129 -8.62 -17.27 30.83
C GLU A 129 -8.57 -15.73 30.88
N ALA A 130 -7.39 -15.11 30.68
CA ALA A 130 -7.29 -13.65 30.59
C ALA A 130 -8.05 -13.10 29.36
N LEU A 131 -7.93 -13.76 28.20
CA LEU A 131 -8.70 -13.41 27.01
C LEU A 131 -10.21 -13.58 27.28
N PHE A 132 -10.62 -14.71 27.80
CA PHE A 132 -12.04 -14.99 28.06
C PHE A 132 -12.65 -14.03 29.08
N ALA A 133 -11.93 -13.69 30.16
CA ALA A 133 -12.38 -12.70 31.14
C ALA A 133 -12.60 -11.31 30.50
N LEU A 134 -11.76 -10.93 29.51
CA LEU A 134 -11.99 -9.71 28.73
C LEU A 134 -13.26 -9.84 27.87
N LEU A 135 -13.42 -10.95 27.15
CA LEU A 135 -14.54 -11.18 26.23
C LEU A 135 -15.89 -11.27 26.95
N ASP A 136 -15.92 -11.67 28.21
CA ASP A 136 -17.15 -11.69 29.02
C ASP A 136 -17.84 -10.30 29.08
N SER A 137 -17.04 -9.22 28.98
CA SER A 137 -17.54 -7.83 28.97
C SER A 137 -17.82 -7.28 27.56
N PHE A 138 -17.49 -8.04 26.50
CA PHE A 138 -17.58 -7.62 25.10
C PHE A 138 -18.27 -8.66 24.19
N ALA A 139 -19.03 -9.58 24.76
CA ALA A 139 -19.73 -10.63 24.00
C ALA A 139 -20.76 -10.09 23.00
N ASP A 140 -21.17 -8.83 23.13
CA ASP A 140 -22.04 -8.13 22.19
C ASP A 140 -21.30 -7.64 20.94
N VAL A 141 -19.97 -7.52 20.97
CA VAL A 141 -19.12 -6.98 19.89
C VAL A 141 -18.16 -8.03 19.36
N ALA A 142 -17.58 -8.83 20.25
CA ALA A 142 -16.56 -9.82 19.93
C ALA A 142 -17.18 -11.12 19.39
N GLU A 143 -16.59 -11.65 18.33
CA GLU A 143 -16.91 -12.91 17.70
C GLU A 143 -15.62 -13.74 17.58
N LEU A 144 -15.65 -15.01 18.03
CA LEU A 144 -14.44 -15.85 18.10
C LEU A 144 -14.30 -16.75 16.88
N THR A 145 -13.05 -16.93 16.44
CA THR A 145 -12.70 -17.93 15.45
C THR A 145 -12.45 -19.28 16.11
N VAL A 146 -13.01 -20.33 15.54
CA VAL A 146 -12.83 -21.73 15.94
C VAL A 146 -12.50 -22.58 14.71
N ASN A 147 -11.64 -23.59 14.86
CA ASN A 147 -11.17 -24.44 13.75
C ASN A 147 -11.23 -25.94 14.05
N THR A 148 -11.70 -26.32 15.25
CA THR A 148 -11.95 -27.72 15.66
C THR A 148 -13.31 -27.86 16.31
N GLN A 149 -13.85 -29.09 16.32
CA GLN A 149 -15.14 -29.40 16.95
C GLN A 149 -15.10 -29.22 18.47
N GLU A 150 -13.96 -29.54 19.10
CA GLU A 150 -13.73 -29.36 20.53
C GLU A 150 -13.77 -27.88 20.91
N ALA A 151 -13.05 -27.04 20.13
CA ALA A 151 -13.05 -25.59 20.31
C ALA A 151 -14.46 -25.00 20.15
N LEU A 152 -15.20 -25.47 19.15
CA LEU A 152 -16.59 -25.06 18.92
C LEU A 152 -17.48 -25.40 20.14
N LEU A 153 -17.42 -26.64 20.60
CA LEU A 153 -18.27 -27.11 21.71
C LEU A 153 -17.97 -26.34 23.01
N GLU A 154 -16.71 -26.14 23.34
CA GLU A 154 -16.32 -25.38 24.53
C GLU A 154 -16.76 -23.91 24.43
N THR A 155 -16.58 -23.27 23.25
CA THR A 155 -16.98 -21.88 23.03
C THR A 155 -18.49 -21.70 23.09
N VAL A 156 -19.26 -22.58 22.47
CA VAL A 156 -20.73 -22.55 22.51
C VAL A 156 -21.24 -22.76 23.93
N SER A 157 -20.58 -23.63 24.71
CA SER A 157 -20.93 -23.86 26.11
C SER A 157 -20.70 -22.63 27.01
N ARG A 158 -19.59 -21.91 26.75
CA ARG A 158 -19.25 -20.71 27.52
C ARG A 158 -20.04 -19.47 27.07
N TYR A 159 -20.25 -19.32 25.77
CA TYR A 159 -20.89 -18.16 25.15
C TYR A 159 -22.08 -18.57 24.27
N PRO A 160 -23.20 -19.00 24.90
CA PRO A 160 -24.34 -19.53 24.15
C PRO A 160 -25.03 -18.53 23.21
N GLY A 161 -24.72 -17.23 23.32
CA GLY A 161 -25.22 -16.16 22.45
C GLY A 161 -24.23 -15.61 21.43
N MET A 162 -22.95 -15.99 21.53
CA MET A 162 -21.90 -15.42 20.68
C MET A 162 -21.98 -15.95 19.24
N HIS A 163 -21.76 -15.08 18.26
CA HIS A 163 -21.55 -15.49 16.86
C HIS A 163 -20.11 -16.01 16.71
N LEU A 164 -19.92 -17.09 15.97
CA LEU A 164 -18.63 -17.74 15.79
C LEU A 164 -18.23 -17.78 14.32
N HIS A 165 -16.93 -17.83 14.09
CA HIS A 165 -16.34 -17.98 12.76
C HIS A 165 -15.64 -19.33 12.69
N TRP A 166 -16.07 -20.17 11.77
CA TRP A 166 -15.41 -21.44 11.49
C TRP A 166 -14.32 -21.25 10.43
N ASP A 167 -13.07 -21.46 10.82
CA ASP A 167 -11.89 -21.32 9.99
C ASP A 167 -11.15 -22.67 9.84
N GLY A 168 -11.91 -23.71 9.57
CA GLY A 168 -11.44 -25.07 9.34
C GLY A 168 -11.92 -25.60 7.98
N ALA A 169 -11.54 -26.83 7.65
CA ALA A 169 -11.95 -27.45 6.39
C ALA A 169 -13.49 -27.48 6.23
N LEU A 170 -13.97 -27.10 5.05
CA LEU A 170 -15.39 -27.06 4.69
C LEU A 170 -15.81 -28.32 3.90
N CYS A 171 -15.60 -29.51 4.47
CA CYS A 171 -16.17 -30.73 3.92
C CYS A 171 -17.58 -31.00 4.50
N GLU A 172 -18.39 -31.79 3.80
CA GLU A 172 -19.79 -32.07 4.19
C GLU A 172 -19.91 -32.63 5.62
N ASP A 173 -18.99 -33.50 6.02
CA ASP A 173 -18.98 -34.09 7.36
C ASP A 173 -18.75 -33.03 8.44
N THR A 174 -17.79 -32.10 8.21
CA THR A 174 -17.52 -30.99 9.10
C THR A 174 -18.72 -30.04 9.22
N LEU A 175 -19.30 -29.63 8.07
CA LEU A 175 -20.47 -28.75 8.04
C LEU A 175 -21.65 -29.36 8.82
N ARG A 176 -21.94 -30.64 8.59
CA ARG A 176 -23.01 -31.37 9.26
C ARG A 176 -22.77 -31.52 10.76
N LYS A 177 -21.55 -31.79 11.20
CA LYS A 177 -21.20 -31.89 12.62
C LYS A 177 -21.31 -30.53 13.31
N THR A 178 -20.82 -29.47 12.68
CA THR A 178 -20.92 -28.11 13.18
C THR A 178 -22.38 -27.66 13.37
N ALA A 179 -23.23 -27.94 12.39
CA ALA A 179 -24.66 -27.61 12.44
C ALA A 179 -25.46 -28.33 13.57
N LYS A 180 -24.93 -29.40 14.15
CA LYS A 180 -25.50 -30.04 15.34
C LYS A 180 -25.16 -29.34 16.64
N MET A 181 -24.16 -28.47 16.64
CA MET A 181 -23.62 -27.80 17.83
C MET A 181 -24.04 -26.34 17.94
N ILE A 182 -24.27 -25.67 16.80
CA ILE A 182 -24.58 -24.26 16.69
C ILE A 182 -25.63 -24.01 15.60
N THR A 183 -26.49 -23.02 15.80
CA THR A 183 -27.51 -22.65 14.80
C THR A 183 -26.91 -21.82 13.65
N ALA A 184 -27.52 -21.91 12.46
CA ALA A 184 -27.03 -21.28 11.24
C ALA A 184 -26.89 -19.75 11.33
N ASP A 185 -27.71 -19.10 12.12
CA ASP A 185 -27.68 -17.64 12.35
C ASP A 185 -26.51 -17.16 13.24
N ARG A 186 -25.79 -18.12 13.84
CA ARG A 186 -24.70 -17.84 14.78
C ARG A 186 -23.33 -18.30 14.32
N ILE A 187 -23.19 -18.71 13.05
CA ILE A 187 -21.91 -19.15 12.50
C ILE A 187 -21.66 -18.61 11.09
N THR A 188 -20.42 -18.20 10.85
CA THR A 188 -19.90 -17.88 9.52
C THR A 188 -18.78 -18.85 9.18
N PHE A 189 -18.93 -19.56 8.06
CA PHE A 189 -17.92 -20.47 7.51
C PHE A 189 -16.98 -19.71 6.57
N TRP A 190 -15.66 -19.85 6.75
CA TRP A 190 -14.66 -19.14 5.97
C TRP A 190 -14.01 -20.05 4.93
N THR A 191 -13.75 -19.49 3.76
CA THR A 191 -12.99 -20.13 2.67
C THR A 191 -12.04 -19.12 2.01
N ASP A 192 -10.89 -19.59 1.55
CA ASP A 192 -9.91 -18.78 0.83
C ASP A 192 -10.20 -18.69 -0.69
N ARG A 193 -11.26 -19.38 -1.15
CA ARG A 193 -11.55 -19.50 -2.58
C ARG A 193 -12.99 -19.13 -2.88
N LEU A 194 -13.18 -18.42 -3.99
CA LEU A 194 -14.48 -18.17 -4.61
C LEU A 194 -14.91 -19.39 -5.43
N ASP A 195 -15.13 -20.52 -4.75
CA ASP A 195 -15.61 -21.76 -5.34
C ASP A 195 -17.11 -21.94 -5.08
N ALA A 196 -17.88 -21.90 -6.17
CA ALA A 196 -19.35 -21.97 -6.11
C ALA A 196 -19.89 -23.22 -5.39
N ALA A 197 -19.22 -24.37 -5.55
CA ALA A 197 -19.69 -25.62 -4.91
C ALA A 197 -19.51 -25.57 -3.39
N THR A 198 -18.34 -25.13 -2.93
CA THR A 198 -18.02 -24.98 -1.51
C THR A 198 -18.92 -23.93 -0.86
N ILE A 199 -19.10 -22.76 -1.49
CA ILE A 199 -19.95 -21.69 -0.99
C ILE A 199 -21.40 -22.14 -0.88
N THR A 200 -21.94 -22.77 -1.92
CA THR A 200 -23.33 -23.29 -1.95
C THR A 200 -23.55 -24.35 -0.85
N ALA A 201 -22.60 -25.25 -0.66
CA ALA A 201 -22.67 -26.27 0.38
C ALA A 201 -22.65 -25.65 1.79
N ALA A 202 -21.74 -24.71 2.06
CA ALA A 202 -21.62 -24.06 3.38
C ALA A 202 -22.85 -23.19 3.71
N LYS A 203 -23.42 -22.52 2.72
CA LYS A 203 -24.64 -21.68 2.89
C LYS A 203 -25.88 -22.45 3.38
N GLN A 204 -25.91 -23.75 3.22
CA GLN A 204 -26.99 -24.59 3.80
C GLN A 204 -26.92 -24.68 5.32
N TYR A 205 -25.77 -24.34 5.91
CA TYR A 205 -25.49 -24.52 7.34
C TYR A 205 -25.20 -23.21 8.08
N GLY A 206 -24.96 -22.11 7.40
CA GLY A 206 -24.69 -20.81 8.00
C GLY A 206 -24.30 -19.73 7.00
N ALA A 207 -23.88 -18.59 7.50
CA ALA A 207 -23.30 -17.54 6.68
C ALA A 207 -21.95 -17.99 6.09
N VAL A 208 -21.55 -17.41 4.96
CA VAL A 208 -20.26 -17.69 4.33
C VAL A 208 -19.43 -16.43 4.21
N GLY A 209 -18.20 -16.50 4.71
CA GLY A 209 -17.17 -15.50 4.55
C GLY A 209 -16.08 -15.96 3.57
N VAL A 210 -15.56 -15.04 2.81
CA VAL A 210 -14.41 -15.27 1.94
C VAL A 210 -13.31 -14.26 2.28
N GLY A 211 -12.12 -14.72 2.44
CA GLY A 211 -10.94 -13.92 2.72
C GLY A 211 -9.82 -14.22 1.72
N GLU A 212 -8.86 -13.43 1.50
CA GLU A 212 -8.75 -11.98 1.61
C GLU A 212 -8.82 -11.43 0.16
N LEU A 213 -9.89 -10.73 -0.21
CA LEU A 213 -10.08 -10.25 -1.57
C LEU A 213 -9.47 -8.85 -1.73
N THR A 214 -8.77 -8.65 -2.85
CA THR A 214 -8.10 -7.38 -3.17
C THR A 214 -8.54 -6.82 -4.52
N ARG A 215 -9.34 -7.57 -5.29
CA ARG A 215 -9.78 -7.20 -6.65
C ARG A 215 -11.27 -6.98 -6.70
N LEU A 216 -11.69 -5.95 -7.44
CA LEU A 216 -13.11 -5.65 -7.59
C LEU A 216 -13.88 -6.76 -8.33
N THR A 217 -13.21 -7.44 -9.30
CA THR A 217 -13.78 -8.60 -9.99
C THR A 217 -14.07 -9.76 -9.04
N GLU A 218 -13.23 -9.98 -8.05
CA GLU A 218 -13.46 -10.98 -7.00
C GLU A 218 -14.63 -10.56 -6.09
N MET A 219 -14.75 -9.26 -5.80
CA MET A 219 -15.89 -8.72 -5.04
C MET A 219 -17.22 -8.94 -5.78
N THR A 220 -17.24 -8.65 -7.10
CA THR A 220 -18.43 -8.89 -7.93
C THR A 220 -18.79 -10.37 -7.94
N LEU A 221 -17.81 -11.26 -8.14
CA LEU A 221 -18.03 -12.69 -8.10
C LEU A 221 -18.52 -13.17 -6.71
N ALA A 222 -17.98 -12.62 -5.63
CA ALA A 222 -18.45 -12.93 -4.27
C ALA A 222 -19.92 -12.53 -4.08
N GLU A 223 -20.34 -11.38 -4.63
CA GLU A 223 -21.74 -10.95 -4.62
C GLU A 223 -22.63 -11.88 -5.43
N GLU A 224 -22.21 -12.27 -6.64
CA GLU A 224 -22.93 -13.21 -7.51
C GLU A 224 -23.10 -14.60 -6.86
N LEU A 225 -22.08 -15.08 -6.15
CA LEU A 225 -22.10 -16.33 -5.40
C LEU A 225 -22.89 -16.23 -4.07
N GLY A 226 -23.34 -15.02 -3.72
CA GLY A 226 -24.11 -14.78 -2.51
C GLY A 226 -23.31 -14.91 -1.22
N VAL A 227 -22.02 -14.58 -1.23
CA VAL A 227 -21.17 -14.50 -0.02
C VAL A 227 -21.74 -13.45 0.94
N ASP A 228 -21.70 -13.71 2.23
CA ASP A 228 -22.27 -12.81 3.25
C ASP A 228 -21.25 -11.78 3.76
N VAL A 229 -19.97 -12.21 3.88
CA VAL A 229 -18.89 -11.36 4.39
C VAL A 229 -17.65 -11.52 3.50
N VAL A 230 -17.06 -10.42 3.10
CA VAL A 230 -15.77 -10.41 2.39
C VAL A 230 -14.72 -9.74 3.26
N ALA A 231 -13.65 -10.48 3.52
CA ALA A 231 -12.47 -9.93 4.17
C ALA A 231 -11.54 -9.27 3.13
N THR A 232 -11.03 -8.08 3.45
CA THR A 232 -10.16 -7.31 2.55
C THR A 232 -9.19 -6.44 3.33
N ASN A 233 -8.07 -6.05 2.72
CA ASN A 233 -7.06 -5.18 3.32
C ASN A 233 -7.26 -3.68 3.01
N GLY A 234 -8.32 -3.32 2.33
CA GLY A 234 -8.65 -1.98 1.87
C GLY A 234 -9.36 -2.06 0.52
N ALA A 235 -10.59 -2.61 0.51
CA ALA A 235 -11.37 -2.71 -0.72
C ALA A 235 -11.59 -1.31 -1.30
N LEU A 236 -11.23 -1.14 -2.57
CA LEU A 236 -11.59 0.03 -3.34
C LEU A 236 -13.12 0.13 -3.38
N LYS A 237 -13.68 1.24 -2.92
CA LYS A 237 -15.12 1.48 -3.04
C LYS A 237 -15.42 1.78 -4.51
N PRO A 238 -16.36 1.04 -5.14
CA PRO A 238 -16.78 1.34 -6.48
C PRO A 238 -17.48 2.67 -6.51
N GLU A 239 -17.26 3.64 -7.19
CA GLU A 239 -18.05 4.88 -7.44
C GLU A 239 -17.65 6.17 -6.70
N GLN A 240 -16.49 6.29 -6.10
CA GLN A 240 -15.99 7.61 -5.75
C GLN A 240 -15.23 8.21 -6.94
N ASN A 241 -15.61 9.43 -7.35
CA ASN A 241 -14.95 10.22 -8.40
C ASN A 241 -14.92 9.59 -9.81
N LYS A 242 -16.05 9.07 -10.28
CA LYS A 242 -16.17 8.57 -11.65
C LYS A 242 -15.81 9.64 -12.69
N GLY A 243 -14.87 9.30 -13.59
CA GLY A 243 -14.45 10.18 -14.68
C GLY A 243 -13.45 11.27 -14.28
N VAL A 244 -12.91 11.24 -13.05
CA VAL A 244 -11.80 12.12 -12.66
C VAL A 244 -10.50 11.53 -13.20
N LEU A 245 -9.86 12.22 -14.14
CA LEU A 245 -8.52 11.92 -14.61
C LEU A 245 -7.51 12.75 -13.84
N SER A 246 -6.42 12.12 -13.41
CA SER A 246 -5.33 12.78 -12.71
C SER A 246 -4.00 12.52 -13.41
N ASP A 247 -3.10 13.48 -13.33
CA ASP A 247 -1.70 13.33 -13.69
C ASP A 247 -0.86 13.55 -12.43
N MET A 248 -0.26 12.48 -11.92
CA MET A 248 0.38 12.50 -10.61
C MET A 248 1.88 12.77 -10.66
N HIS A 249 2.40 13.19 -11.83
CA HIS A 249 3.80 13.51 -12.02
C HIS A 249 3.98 14.50 -13.17
N VAL A 250 4.09 15.78 -12.83
CA VAL A 250 4.28 16.87 -13.80
C VAL A 250 5.31 17.83 -13.25
N HIS A 251 6.25 18.24 -14.12
CA HIS A 251 7.32 19.19 -13.81
C HIS A 251 7.01 20.59 -14.34
N THR A 252 7.60 21.60 -13.71
CA THR A 252 7.45 23.01 -14.05
C THR A 252 8.81 23.70 -14.15
N ASP A 253 8.84 25.01 -14.37
CA ASP A 253 10.08 25.80 -14.36
C ASP A 253 10.73 25.92 -12.96
N HIS A 254 10.15 25.28 -11.94
CA HIS A 254 10.83 25.02 -10.67
C HIS A 254 11.74 23.78 -10.72
N SER A 255 11.61 22.91 -11.71
CA SER A 255 12.56 21.82 -11.97
C SER A 255 13.76 22.32 -12.76
N HIS A 256 14.91 21.67 -12.57
CA HIS A 256 16.15 22.06 -13.24
C HIS A 256 16.17 21.78 -14.75
N ASP A 257 15.30 20.94 -15.24
CA ASP A 257 15.25 20.45 -16.63
C ASP A 257 13.90 20.68 -17.33
N ALA A 258 12.93 21.25 -16.65
CA ALA A 258 11.70 21.77 -17.24
C ALA A 258 11.74 23.30 -17.34
N HIS A 259 11.08 23.86 -18.35
CA HIS A 259 11.21 25.28 -18.71
C HIS A 259 9.88 26.01 -18.87
N TYR A 260 8.78 25.33 -18.62
CA TYR A 260 7.44 25.90 -18.79
C TYR A 260 6.84 26.33 -17.44
N PRO A 261 6.30 27.55 -17.34
CA PRO A 261 5.60 28.02 -16.15
C PRO A 261 4.49 27.05 -15.72
N MET A 262 4.31 26.89 -14.41
CA MET A 262 3.30 26.00 -13.83
C MET A 262 1.89 26.29 -14.37
N GLU A 263 1.53 27.58 -14.60
CA GLU A 263 0.23 27.94 -15.15
C GLU A 263 0.04 27.39 -16.58
N GLN A 264 1.07 27.29 -17.40
CA GLN A 264 0.98 26.69 -18.74
C GLN A 264 0.74 25.18 -18.67
N MET A 265 1.43 24.50 -17.78
CA MET A 265 1.22 23.06 -17.54
C MET A 265 -0.20 22.78 -17.04
N LEU A 266 -0.69 23.59 -16.11
CA LEU A 266 -2.07 23.51 -15.62
C LEU A 266 -3.11 23.73 -16.71
N LEU A 267 -2.96 24.77 -17.54
CA LEU A 267 -3.89 25.08 -18.64
C LEU A 267 -3.92 23.99 -19.70
N ALA A 268 -2.77 23.37 -19.99
CA ALA A 268 -2.71 22.20 -20.87
C ALA A 268 -3.47 21.00 -20.26
N GLY A 269 -3.27 20.72 -18.98
CA GLY A 269 -4.02 19.68 -18.28
C GLY A 269 -5.53 19.91 -18.32
N ILE A 270 -5.99 21.15 -18.09
CA ILE A 270 -7.41 21.52 -18.22
C ILE A 270 -7.92 21.23 -19.63
N ALA A 271 -7.15 21.61 -20.66
CA ALA A 271 -7.51 21.38 -22.06
C ALA A 271 -7.58 19.89 -22.42
N HIS A 272 -6.75 19.04 -21.80
CA HIS A 272 -6.76 17.59 -21.96
C HIS A 272 -7.78 16.88 -21.03
N GLY A 273 -8.54 17.63 -20.25
CA GLY A 273 -9.58 17.07 -19.36
C GLY A 273 -9.08 16.52 -18.04
N ILE A 274 -7.81 16.78 -17.68
CA ILE A 274 -7.25 16.42 -16.39
C ILE A 274 -7.90 17.26 -15.29
N LYS A 275 -8.21 16.64 -14.18
CA LYS A 275 -8.91 17.27 -13.04
C LYS A 275 -8.03 17.45 -11.81
N VAL A 276 -6.94 16.69 -11.75
CA VAL A 276 -5.98 16.74 -10.63
C VAL A 276 -4.59 16.58 -11.19
N ILE A 277 -3.67 17.48 -10.84
CA ILE A 277 -2.27 17.45 -11.24
C ILE A 277 -1.39 17.53 -9.99
N ALA A 278 -0.45 16.61 -9.82
CA ALA A 278 0.61 16.74 -8.83
C ALA A 278 1.81 17.43 -9.48
N VAL A 279 2.19 18.59 -8.92
CA VAL A 279 3.39 19.31 -9.31
C VAL A 279 4.56 18.68 -8.57
N ALA A 280 5.28 17.80 -9.26
CA ALA A 280 6.31 16.92 -8.68
C ALA A 280 7.72 17.36 -9.11
N ASP A 281 8.03 18.64 -8.95
CA ASP A 281 9.33 19.18 -9.32
C ASP A 281 10.49 18.47 -8.60
N HIS A 282 11.60 18.32 -9.30
CA HIS A 282 12.76 17.54 -8.84
C HIS A 282 13.34 18.02 -7.51
N CYS A 283 13.55 17.05 -6.63
CA CYS A 283 14.36 17.19 -5.43
C CYS A 283 15.38 16.05 -5.36
N ASP A 284 16.37 16.10 -6.23
CA ASP A 284 17.45 15.12 -6.26
C ASP A 284 18.47 15.41 -5.17
N VAL A 285 18.44 14.63 -4.09
CA VAL A 285 19.26 14.86 -2.91
C VAL A 285 20.76 14.77 -3.22
N THR A 286 21.14 13.90 -4.17
CA THR A 286 22.54 13.79 -4.64
C THR A 286 23.04 15.05 -5.33
N ARG A 287 22.17 15.81 -5.97
CA ARG A 287 22.53 17.05 -6.64
C ARG A 287 22.88 18.16 -5.67
N CYS A 288 22.17 18.22 -4.56
CA CYS A 288 22.42 19.21 -3.49
C CYS A 288 23.83 19.13 -2.91
N GLU A 289 24.37 17.91 -2.80
CA GLU A 289 25.73 17.68 -2.31
C GLU A 289 26.81 18.13 -3.31
N ASN A 290 26.49 18.12 -4.61
CA ASN A 290 27.44 18.39 -5.69
C ASN A 290 27.34 19.83 -6.23
N ASP A 291 26.25 20.55 -5.97
CA ASP A 291 26.05 21.95 -6.36
C ASP A 291 25.68 22.82 -5.16
N PRO A 292 26.66 23.52 -4.53
CA PRO A 292 26.40 24.37 -3.37
C PRO A 292 25.51 25.59 -3.68
N ASN A 293 25.24 25.88 -4.97
CA ASN A 293 24.32 26.95 -5.36
C ASN A 293 22.88 26.46 -5.56
N TRP A 294 22.64 25.15 -5.49
CA TRP A 294 21.31 24.59 -5.60
C TRP A 294 20.59 24.63 -4.25
N ASP A 295 19.78 25.65 -4.05
CA ASP A 295 18.90 25.73 -2.89
C ASP A 295 17.57 25.00 -3.16
N ILE A 296 17.61 23.72 -2.97
CA ILE A 296 16.48 22.80 -3.15
C ILE A 296 15.26 23.19 -2.31
N TYR A 297 15.47 23.73 -1.12
CA TYR A 297 14.39 24.04 -0.20
C TYR A 297 13.60 25.25 -0.66
N THR A 298 14.29 26.29 -1.15
CA THR A 298 13.65 27.51 -1.66
C THR A 298 12.79 27.17 -2.90
N HIS A 299 13.31 26.41 -3.87
CA HIS A 299 12.56 25.99 -5.05
C HIS A 299 11.28 25.25 -4.73
N ILE A 300 11.31 24.28 -3.80
CA ILE A 300 10.14 23.53 -3.41
C ILE A 300 9.12 24.42 -2.68
N GLN A 301 9.57 25.33 -1.83
CA GLN A 301 8.69 26.28 -1.14
C GLN A 301 8.00 27.23 -2.13
N GLU A 302 8.74 27.75 -3.11
CA GLU A 302 8.21 28.60 -4.17
C GLU A 302 7.19 27.83 -5.02
N ALA A 303 7.48 26.60 -5.43
CA ALA A 303 6.56 25.74 -6.17
C ALA A 303 5.25 25.51 -5.39
N CYS A 304 5.33 25.16 -4.11
CA CYS A 304 4.14 24.97 -3.27
C CYS A 304 3.33 26.26 -3.09
N ALA A 305 3.98 27.41 -2.98
CA ALA A 305 3.29 28.70 -2.90
C ALA A 305 2.57 29.04 -4.21
N GLU A 306 3.17 28.72 -5.35
CA GLU A 306 2.54 28.91 -6.66
C GLU A 306 1.36 27.96 -6.88
N VAL A 307 1.46 26.69 -6.42
CA VAL A 307 0.31 25.75 -6.39
C VAL A 307 -0.89 26.37 -5.68
N ASP A 308 -0.66 26.98 -4.50
CA ASP A 308 -1.74 27.61 -3.74
C ASP A 308 -2.36 28.78 -4.49
N ALA A 309 -1.55 29.67 -5.06
CA ALA A 309 -2.00 30.82 -5.81
C ALA A 309 -2.80 30.43 -7.07
N LEU A 310 -2.36 29.40 -7.79
CA LEU A 310 -3.07 28.90 -8.95
C LEU A 310 -4.35 28.15 -8.60
N ASN A 311 -4.40 27.46 -7.46
CA ASN A 311 -5.62 26.83 -6.96
C ASN A 311 -6.70 27.86 -6.60
N GLU A 312 -6.35 29.05 -6.11
CA GLU A 312 -7.32 30.13 -5.92
C GLU A 312 -7.98 30.54 -7.24
N LYS A 313 -7.24 30.49 -8.34
CA LYS A 313 -7.70 30.92 -9.67
C LYS A 313 -8.40 29.80 -10.46
N TYR A 314 -7.85 28.60 -10.42
CA TYR A 314 -8.23 27.50 -11.32
C TYR A 314 -8.69 26.21 -10.61
N GLY A 315 -8.63 26.14 -9.27
CA GLY A 315 -8.87 24.90 -8.52
C GLY A 315 -10.27 24.29 -8.71
N ASN A 316 -11.23 25.08 -9.19
CA ASN A 316 -12.56 24.56 -9.57
C ASN A 316 -12.58 23.87 -10.95
N GLN A 317 -11.56 24.03 -11.78
CA GLN A 317 -11.41 23.40 -13.10
C GLN A 317 -10.43 22.22 -13.05
N CYS A 318 -9.30 22.41 -12.40
CA CYS A 318 -8.27 21.41 -12.15
C CYS A 318 -7.57 21.74 -10.82
N LEU A 319 -7.50 20.78 -9.92
CA LEU A 319 -6.82 20.90 -8.64
C LEU A 319 -5.32 20.62 -8.82
N LEU A 320 -4.47 21.57 -8.45
CA LEU A 320 -3.05 21.32 -8.28
C LEU A 320 -2.77 20.76 -6.88
N LEU A 321 -1.87 19.80 -6.81
CA LEU A 321 -1.42 19.20 -5.57
C LEU A 321 0.01 19.64 -5.27
N ARG A 322 0.29 19.97 -4.02
CA ARG A 322 1.65 20.18 -3.54
C ARG A 322 2.37 18.85 -3.52
N SER A 323 3.37 18.70 -4.35
CA SER A 323 4.14 17.48 -4.47
C SER A 323 5.64 17.78 -4.57
N VAL A 324 6.42 16.74 -4.60
CA VAL A 324 7.85 16.77 -4.89
C VAL A 324 8.25 15.40 -5.42
N GLU A 325 9.11 15.37 -6.45
CA GLU A 325 9.79 14.16 -6.83
C GLU A 325 11.11 14.05 -6.06
N LEU A 326 11.11 13.14 -5.08
CA LEU A 326 12.24 12.93 -4.18
C LEU A 326 13.19 11.89 -4.78
N GLY A 327 14.26 12.38 -5.41
CA GLY A 327 15.25 11.53 -6.08
C GLY A 327 16.40 11.13 -5.16
N ASP A 328 16.90 9.90 -5.36
CA ASP A 328 18.16 9.36 -4.80
C ASP A 328 18.31 9.45 -3.27
N GLY A 329 17.21 9.60 -2.56
CA GLY A 329 17.19 9.77 -1.10
C GLY A 329 17.74 8.58 -0.31
N VAL A 330 17.90 7.41 -0.95
CA VAL A 330 18.50 6.21 -0.35
C VAL A 330 19.96 6.46 0.08
N TRP A 331 20.67 7.34 -0.60
CA TRP A 331 22.07 7.64 -0.30
C TRP A 331 22.23 8.70 0.80
N TYR A 332 21.23 9.56 0.95
CA TYR A 332 21.21 10.68 1.91
C TYR A 332 19.88 10.69 2.67
N PRO A 333 19.62 9.65 3.49
CA PRO A 333 18.30 9.47 4.12
C PRO A 333 17.91 10.59 5.09
N GLU A 334 18.87 11.25 5.71
CA GLU A 334 18.60 12.38 6.61
C GLU A 334 18.10 13.61 5.85
N GLN A 335 18.75 13.94 4.74
CA GLN A 335 18.35 15.05 3.85
C GLN A 335 16.98 14.77 3.22
N SER A 336 16.80 13.57 2.67
CA SER A 336 15.55 13.11 2.09
C SER A 336 14.39 13.21 3.10
N ASN A 337 14.59 12.71 4.32
CA ASN A 337 13.57 12.79 5.36
C ASN A 337 13.30 14.24 5.79
N ARG A 338 14.29 15.11 5.74
CA ARG A 338 14.11 16.54 6.02
C ARG A 338 13.21 17.20 4.98
N VAL A 339 13.44 16.95 3.68
CA VAL A 339 12.58 17.44 2.60
C VAL A 339 11.16 16.92 2.78
N ALA A 340 10.99 15.61 2.98
CA ALA A 340 9.69 14.98 3.15
C ALA A 340 8.87 15.50 4.34
N GLN A 341 9.50 16.17 5.31
CA GLN A 341 8.86 16.70 6.52
C GLN A 341 8.74 18.24 6.54
N GLN A 342 9.30 18.93 5.54
CA GLN A 342 9.45 20.39 5.59
C GLN A 342 8.15 21.12 5.27
N LEU A 343 7.31 20.55 4.43
CA LEU A 343 6.06 21.15 3.95
C LEU A 343 4.90 20.17 4.07
N ASP A 344 3.69 20.70 4.05
CA ASP A 344 2.45 19.91 4.01
C ASP A 344 2.18 19.47 2.57
N TYR A 345 2.88 18.42 2.11
CA TYR A 345 2.65 17.83 0.79
C TYR A 345 1.32 17.07 0.74
N ASP A 346 0.66 17.13 -0.41
CA ASP A 346 -0.45 16.25 -0.76
C ASP A 346 0.03 14.86 -1.16
N VAL A 347 1.22 14.78 -1.78
CA VAL A 347 1.84 13.53 -2.25
C VAL A 347 3.35 13.70 -2.37
N ILE A 348 4.10 12.63 -2.13
CA ILE A 348 5.55 12.56 -2.40
C ILE A 348 5.80 11.41 -3.36
N VAL A 349 6.40 11.73 -4.49
CA VAL A 349 6.85 10.80 -5.52
C VAL A 349 8.30 10.43 -5.22
N GLY A 350 8.63 9.15 -5.21
CA GLY A 350 10.01 8.68 -4.99
C GLY A 350 10.60 8.15 -6.27
N ALA A 351 11.81 8.60 -6.60
CA ALA A 351 12.49 8.26 -7.84
C ALA A 351 13.94 7.80 -7.63
N THR A 352 14.46 7.08 -8.60
CA THR A 352 15.89 6.70 -8.69
C THR A 352 16.44 7.21 -10.00
N HIS A 353 17.24 8.29 -9.98
CA HIS A 353 17.81 8.95 -11.15
C HIS A 353 19.30 8.71 -11.31
N ALA A 354 19.92 8.14 -10.32
CA ALA A 354 21.34 7.78 -10.32
C ALA A 354 21.54 6.43 -9.61
N VAL A 355 22.64 5.77 -9.88
CA VAL A 355 23.00 4.48 -9.27
C VAL A 355 24.41 4.55 -8.70
N ARG A 356 24.59 4.04 -7.49
CA ARG A 356 25.92 3.75 -6.94
C ARG A 356 26.48 2.51 -7.61
N CYS A 357 27.56 2.71 -8.36
CA CYS A 357 28.25 1.62 -9.01
C CYS A 357 29.75 1.79 -8.74
N GLU A 358 30.36 0.83 -8.03
CA GLU A 358 31.80 0.87 -7.73
C GLU A 358 32.62 0.78 -9.04
N ALA A 359 32.15 0.02 -10.03
CA ALA A 359 32.74 -0.02 -11.35
C ALA A 359 32.62 1.34 -12.09
N ALA A 360 31.67 2.20 -11.73
CA ALA A 360 31.55 3.54 -12.28
C ALA A 360 32.74 4.44 -11.93
N GLU A 361 33.45 4.20 -10.83
CA GLU A 361 34.67 4.93 -10.49
C GLU A 361 35.85 4.55 -11.39
N SER A 362 35.89 3.31 -11.88
CA SER A 362 36.96 2.81 -12.77
C SER A 362 36.73 3.08 -14.25
N LEU A 363 35.53 3.46 -14.65
CA LEU A 363 35.07 3.58 -16.02
C LEU A 363 34.54 4.99 -16.32
N ALA A 364 34.42 5.35 -17.56
CA ALA A 364 33.92 6.63 -18.08
C ALA A 364 32.48 7.00 -17.59
N ILE A 365 31.87 6.22 -16.70
CA ILE A 365 30.67 6.54 -15.94
C ILE A 365 31.07 7.34 -14.69
N LYS A 366 31.84 8.39 -14.86
CA LYS A 366 32.14 9.36 -13.79
C LYS A 366 30.92 10.17 -13.38
N GLU A 367 29.85 10.04 -14.13
CA GLU A 367 28.63 10.81 -13.98
C GLU A 367 27.52 9.87 -13.49
N LYS A 368 27.14 10.03 -12.25
CA LYS A 368 26.20 9.17 -11.51
C LYS A 368 24.76 9.24 -12.03
N TRP A 369 24.43 10.30 -12.77
CA TRP A 369 23.10 10.59 -13.29
C TRP A 369 22.81 9.87 -14.59
N PHE A 370 21.65 9.27 -14.75
CA PHE A 370 21.25 8.61 -16.01
C PHE A 370 21.32 9.56 -17.19
N SER A 371 20.96 10.84 -16.98
CA SER A 371 21.05 11.87 -18.01
C SER A 371 22.46 12.11 -18.54
N GLN A 372 23.48 11.81 -17.76
CA GLN A 372 24.90 12.05 -18.07
C GLN A 372 25.63 10.80 -18.55
N ILE A 373 25.05 9.62 -18.37
CA ILE A 373 25.67 8.36 -18.77
C ILE A 373 25.68 8.22 -20.29
N LYS A 374 26.85 7.91 -20.83
CA LYS A 374 27.03 7.56 -22.25
C LYS A 374 26.79 6.07 -22.46
N PHE A 375 25.55 5.68 -22.45
CA PHE A 375 25.13 4.27 -22.44
C PHE A 375 25.69 3.44 -23.61
N LEU A 376 26.09 4.05 -24.73
CA LEU A 376 26.74 3.33 -25.84
C LEU A 376 28.19 2.94 -25.54
N GLU A 377 28.82 3.56 -24.55
CA GLU A 377 30.19 3.26 -24.13
C GLU A 377 30.21 2.23 -22.98
N VAL A 378 29.04 1.85 -22.45
CA VAL A 378 28.88 0.90 -21.36
C VAL A 378 28.97 -0.55 -21.88
N THR A 379 29.85 -1.38 -21.30
CA THR A 379 29.96 -2.80 -21.66
C THR A 379 28.76 -3.58 -21.07
N GLU A 380 28.53 -4.82 -21.53
CA GLU A 380 27.44 -5.65 -21.00
C GLU A 380 27.62 -5.96 -19.50
N ASP A 381 28.85 -6.24 -19.04
CA ASP A 381 29.12 -6.50 -17.63
C ASP A 381 28.81 -5.26 -16.75
N GLN A 382 29.15 -4.08 -17.23
CA GLN A 382 28.83 -2.81 -16.57
C GLN A 382 27.34 -2.52 -16.57
N TYR A 383 26.67 -2.83 -17.66
CA TYR A 383 25.22 -2.71 -17.75
C TYR A 383 24.51 -3.65 -16.77
N GLU A 384 24.98 -4.89 -16.65
CA GLU A 384 24.44 -5.86 -15.71
C GLU A 384 24.61 -5.40 -14.25
N GLU A 385 25.79 -4.93 -13.88
CA GLU A 385 26.06 -4.35 -12.56
C GLU A 385 25.18 -3.12 -12.30
N PHE A 386 25.12 -2.20 -13.27
CA PHE A 386 24.29 -1.01 -13.19
C PHE A 386 22.81 -1.35 -12.96
N MET A 387 22.23 -2.26 -13.72
CA MET A 387 20.83 -2.64 -13.58
C MET A 387 20.56 -3.39 -12.27
N ASN A 388 21.49 -4.21 -11.80
CA ASN A 388 21.40 -4.86 -10.51
C ASN A 388 21.35 -3.85 -9.36
N ASN A 389 22.25 -2.86 -9.38
CA ASN A 389 22.28 -1.79 -8.39
C ASN A 389 21.06 -0.88 -8.48
N TYR A 390 20.55 -0.61 -9.69
CA TYR A 390 19.34 0.17 -9.90
C TYR A 390 18.12 -0.41 -9.15
N PHE A 391 17.87 -1.70 -9.31
CA PHE A 391 16.75 -2.34 -8.60
C PHE A 391 17.00 -2.52 -7.10
N ASP A 392 18.26 -2.68 -6.67
CA ASP A 392 18.61 -2.73 -5.26
C ASP A 392 18.41 -1.36 -4.58
N ASP A 393 18.82 -0.27 -5.23
CA ASP A 393 18.59 1.11 -4.76
C ASP A 393 17.09 1.44 -4.76
N MET A 394 16.34 1.04 -5.80
CA MET A 394 14.88 1.21 -5.84
C MET A 394 14.19 0.46 -4.69
N LEU A 395 14.59 -0.78 -4.40
CA LEU A 395 14.07 -1.55 -3.28
C LEU A 395 14.41 -0.85 -1.95
N ALA A 396 15.64 -0.37 -1.80
CA ALA A 396 16.06 0.35 -0.60
C ALA A 396 15.29 1.66 -0.43
N MET A 397 15.03 2.40 -1.52
CA MET A 397 14.17 3.60 -1.50
C MET A 397 12.77 3.26 -0.97
N VAL A 398 12.13 2.26 -1.54
CA VAL A 398 10.80 1.79 -1.09
C VAL A 398 10.80 1.39 0.38
N GLU A 399 11.86 0.74 0.86
CA GLU A 399 11.94 0.27 2.25
C GLU A 399 12.20 1.38 3.26
N THR A 400 12.91 2.44 2.88
CA THR A 400 13.48 3.41 3.83
C THR A 400 12.93 4.82 3.69
N GLN A 401 12.42 5.21 2.50
CA GLN A 401 11.99 6.57 2.24
C GLN A 401 10.50 6.78 2.52
N ASN A 402 10.15 8.05 2.79
CA ASN A 402 8.79 8.48 3.09
C ASN A 402 8.07 8.93 1.81
N ILE A 403 7.77 7.99 0.92
CA ILE A 403 7.13 8.23 -0.37
C ILE A 403 5.72 7.63 -0.42
N ASP A 404 4.85 8.18 -1.28
CA ASP A 404 3.49 7.67 -1.54
C ASP A 404 3.39 6.95 -2.88
N ILE A 405 4.18 7.38 -3.87
CA ILE A 405 4.23 6.83 -5.23
C ILE A 405 5.68 6.44 -5.53
N MET A 406 5.87 5.25 -6.11
CA MET A 406 7.12 4.84 -6.71
C MET A 406 7.08 5.20 -8.20
N ALA A 407 7.94 6.14 -8.62
CA ALA A 407 8.01 6.66 -9.96
C ALA A 407 8.62 5.66 -10.96
N HIS A 408 8.23 5.80 -12.22
CA HIS A 408 8.82 5.30 -13.48
C HIS A 408 9.80 4.13 -13.34
N LEU A 409 9.35 2.96 -12.86
CA LEU A 409 10.17 1.77 -12.62
C LEU A 409 11.18 1.45 -13.73
N PRO A 410 10.89 1.59 -15.04
CA PRO A 410 11.86 1.35 -16.10
C PRO A 410 12.68 2.58 -16.51
N CYS A 411 12.81 3.62 -15.68
CA CYS A 411 13.50 4.87 -16.04
C CYS A 411 14.91 4.65 -16.58
N ALA A 412 15.73 3.82 -15.93
CA ALA A 412 17.12 3.58 -16.33
C ALA A 412 17.25 3.13 -17.79
N ILE A 413 16.33 2.28 -18.27
CA ILE A 413 16.34 1.83 -19.68
C ILE A 413 15.64 2.83 -20.63
N GLY A 414 14.83 3.74 -20.09
CA GLY A 414 14.21 4.82 -20.86
C GLY A 414 15.23 5.62 -21.64
N TYR A 415 16.39 5.90 -21.04
CA TYR A 415 17.46 6.64 -21.68
C TYR A 415 18.07 5.92 -22.90
N TYR A 416 18.16 4.58 -22.90
CA TYR A 416 18.53 3.81 -24.09
C TYR A 416 17.50 4.00 -25.21
N ARG A 417 16.21 3.94 -24.88
CA ARG A 417 15.11 4.07 -25.83
C ARG A 417 15.01 5.49 -26.38
N TRP A 418 14.99 6.48 -25.52
CA TRP A 418 14.78 7.88 -25.92
C TRP A 418 15.93 8.43 -26.76
N ARG A 419 17.18 8.20 -26.31
CA ARG A 419 18.36 8.76 -26.96
C ARG A 419 18.85 7.95 -28.17
N TYR A 420 18.79 6.62 -28.05
CA TYR A 420 19.48 5.75 -29.02
C TYR A 420 18.53 4.83 -29.78
N LYS A 421 17.23 4.81 -29.46
CA LYS A 421 16.22 3.90 -30.02
C LYS A 421 16.56 2.42 -29.79
N ILE A 422 17.29 2.13 -28.70
CA ILE A 422 17.67 0.77 -28.29
C ILE A 422 16.70 0.30 -27.23
N TRP A 423 16.19 -0.90 -27.40
CA TRP A 423 15.32 -1.58 -26.46
C TRP A 423 16.13 -2.59 -25.65
N LYS A 424 16.03 -2.54 -24.35
CA LYS A 424 16.68 -3.47 -23.42
C LYS A 424 15.63 -4.36 -22.77
N ASP A 425 15.92 -5.65 -22.67
CA ASP A 425 15.05 -6.59 -21.99
C ASP A 425 15.19 -6.48 -20.47
N LEU A 426 14.06 -6.45 -19.75
CA LEU A 426 14.02 -6.44 -18.28
C LEU A 426 13.75 -7.82 -17.67
N ARG A 427 13.49 -8.85 -18.48
CA ARG A 427 13.26 -10.21 -18.00
C ARG A 427 14.40 -10.80 -17.17
N PRO A 428 15.70 -10.53 -17.50
CA PRO A 428 16.81 -10.99 -16.65
C PRO A 428 16.75 -10.47 -15.21
N TYR A 429 16.06 -9.37 -14.95
CA TYR A 429 15.90 -8.75 -13.62
C TYR A 429 14.55 -9.03 -12.96
N GLU A 430 13.77 -9.98 -13.48
CA GLU A 430 12.41 -10.27 -13.01
C GLU A 430 12.33 -10.54 -11.50
N GLU A 431 13.28 -11.27 -10.92
CA GLU A 431 13.33 -11.52 -9.48
C GLU A 431 13.49 -10.23 -8.64
N LYS A 432 14.33 -9.30 -9.11
CA LYS A 432 14.56 -8.02 -8.42
C LYS A 432 13.33 -7.13 -8.54
N ILE A 433 12.77 -7.04 -9.74
CA ILE A 433 11.51 -6.32 -9.99
C ILE A 433 10.40 -6.87 -9.08
N GLU A 434 10.26 -8.18 -8.98
CA GLU A 434 9.26 -8.79 -8.11
C GLU A 434 9.46 -8.44 -6.63
N LYS A 435 10.70 -8.35 -6.15
CA LYS A 435 10.99 -7.87 -4.77
C LYS A 435 10.52 -6.43 -4.56
N VAL A 436 10.79 -5.53 -5.52
CA VAL A 436 10.31 -4.14 -5.49
C VAL A 436 8.79 -4.11 -5.47
N LEU A 437 8.13 -4.83 -6.38
CA LEU A 437 6.66 -4.88 -6.45
C LEU A 437 6.03 -5.39 -5.14
N LYS A 438 6.59 -6.44 -4.56
CA LYS A 438 6.15 -6.96 -3.25
C LYS A 438 6.36 -5.95 -2.13
N ALA A 439 7.44 -5.17 -2.18
CA ALA A 439 7.73 -4.15 -1.19
C ALA A 439 6.73 -2.99 -1.25
N ILE A 440 6.42 -2.45 -2.43
CA ILE A 440 5.43 -1.38 -2.58
C ILE A 440 4.04 -1.86 -2.15
N ILE A 441 3.63 -3.09 -2.53
CA ILE A 441 2.35 -3.67 -2.10
C ILE A 441 2.29 -3.77 -0.57
N ARG A 442 3.32 -4.31 0.06
CA ARG A 442 3.39 -4.44 1.53
C ARG A 442 3.35 -3.08 2.25
N LYS A 443 3.99 -2.06 1.66
CA LYS A 443 4.11 -0.72 2.24
C LYS A 443 2.89 0.16 1.96
N GLY A 444 2.02 -0.24 1.03
CA GLY A 444 0.90 0.60 0.58
C GLY A 444 1.36 1.80 -0.26
N ILE A 445 2.48 1.68 -0.97
CA ILE A 445 2.99 2.67 -1.90
C ILE A 445 2.37 2.39 -3.28
N ALA A 446 1.89 3.42 -3.97
CA ALA A 446 1.33 3.27 -5.30
C ALA A 446 2.43 3.06 -6.35
N MET A 447 2.13 2.26 -7.36
CA MET A 447 2.95 2.12 -8.55
C MET A 447 2.54 3.15 -9.59
N GLU A 448 3.50 3.91 -10.08
CA GLU A 448 3.27 4.83 -11.19
C GLU A 448 3.11 4.07 -12.51
N MET A 449 2.05 4.34 -13.23
CA MET A 449 1.79 3.83 -14.59
C MET A 449 2.37 4.79 -15.63
N SER A 450 3.69 4.91 -15.63
CA SER A 450 4.43 5.78 -16.54
C SER A 450 4.36 5.31 -18.00
N GLU A 451 4.62 6.22 -18.94
CA GLU A 451 4.63 5.94 -20.39
C GLU A 451 5.55 4.77 -20.77
N SER A 452 6.70 4.68 -20.12
CA SER A 452 7.69 3.65 -20.41
C SER A 452 7.20 2.22 -20.22
N LEU A 453 6.27 1.98 -19.27
CA LEU A 453 5.65 0.67 -19.06
C LEU A 453 4.72 0.25 -20.21
N PHE A 454 4.19 1.22 -20.96
CA PHE A 454 3.24 1.01 -22.05
C PHE A 454 3.82 1.25 -23.43
N ALA A 455 5.13 1.48 -23.51
CA ALA A 455 5.80 1.76 -24.77
C ALA A 455 5.75 0.56 -25.72
N GLU A 456 5.45 0.82 -27.00
CA GLU A 456 5.34 -0.20 -28.03
C GLU A 456 6.65 -0.31 -28.84
N HIS A 457 7.03 -1.53 -29.13
CA HIS A 457 8.13 -1.87 -30.02
C HIS A 457 7.71 -2.99 -30.97
N GLU A 458 7.78 -2.75 -32.28
CA GLU A 458 7.38 -3.70 -33.33
C GLU A 458 5.98 -4.32 -33.12
N GLY A 459 5.03 -3.50 -32.65
CA GLY A 459 3.66 -3.92 -32.36
C GLY A 459 3.47 -4.77 -31.10
N GLN A 460 4.50 -4.83 -30.26
CA GLN A 460 4.46 -5.49 -28.95
C GLN A 460 4.75 -4.49 -27.83
N ASN A 461 4.24 -4.79 -26.63
CA ASN A 461 4.56 -4.00 -25.43
C ASN A 461 5.50 -4.82 -24.52
N PRO A 462 6.82 -4.59 -24.60
CA PRO A 462 7.82 -5.45 -23.96
C PRO A 462 7.83 -5.37 -22.44
N TYR A 463 7.21 -4.33 -21.84
CA TYR A 463 7.27 -4.09 -20.39
C TYR A 463 5.91 -4.27 -19.67
N ILE A 464 4.83 -4.47 -20.42
CA ILE A 464 3.48 -4.61 -19.84
C ILE A 464 3.38 -5.78 -18.85
N TRP A 465 4.23 -6.79 -18.98
CA TRP A 465 4.29 -7.91 -18.06
C TRP A 465 4.60 -7.49 -16.61
N ILE A 466 5.27 -6.34 -16.42
CA ILE A 466 5.55 -5.80 -15.09
C ILE A 466 4.24 -5.34 -14.44
N VAL A 467 3.39 -4.67 -15.22
CA VAL A 467 2.05 -4.23 -14.78
C VAL A 467 1.16 -5.42 -14.46
N GLN A 468 1.17 -6.44 -15.36
CA GLN A 468 0.45 -7.69 -15.13
C GLN A 468 0.95 -8.41 -13.87
N LYS A 469 2.27 -8.52 -13.70
CA LYS A 469 2.87 -9.13 -12.51
C LYS A 469 2.50 -8.38 -11.23
N TYR A 470 2.50 -7.04 -11.25
CA TYR A 470 2.06 -6.22 -10.12
C TYR A 470 0.61 -6.56 -9.73
N TYR A 471 -0.29 -6.61 -10.73
CA TYR A 471 -1.68 -7.01 -10.53
C TYR A 471 -1.81 -8.44 -9.97
N ASP A 472 -1.08 -9.40 -10.54
CA ASP A 472 -1.10 -10.82 -10.12
C ASP A 472 -0.58 -11.04 -8.69
N LEU A 473 0.34 -10.18 -8.24
CA LEU A 473 0.82 -10.15 -6.85
C LEU A 473 -0.18 -9.51 -5.87
N GLY A 474 -1.32 -9.02 -6.35
CA GLY A 474 -2.33 -8.34 -5.54
C GLY A 474 -2.13 -6.82 -5.43
N GLY A 475 -1.29 -6.23 -6.26
CA GLY A 475 -1.11 -4.78 -6.35
C GLY A 475 -2.32 -4.12 -7.00
N TYR A 476 -2.85 -3.07 -6.38
CA TYR A 476 -4.03 -2.33 -6.85
C TYR A 476 -3.90 -0.81 -6.71
N LEU A 477 -2.90 -0.35 -5.96
CA LEU A 477 -2.62 1.08 -5.82
C LEU A 477 -1.82 1.56 -7.02
N ILE A 478 -2.49 2.19 -7.98
CA ILE A 478 -1.87 2.70 -9.20
C ILE A 478 -2.21 4.16 -9.44
N THR A 479 -1.25 4.91 -9.99
CA THR A 479 -1.45 6.29 -10.44
C THR A 479 -1.17 6.39 -11.94
N LEU A 480 -1.92 7.24 -12.64
CA LEU A 480 -1.52 7.69 -13.97
C LEU A 480 -0.60 8.87 -13.83
N SER A 481 0.46 8.87 -14.62
CA SER A 481 1.46 9.94 -14.62
C SER A 481 2.10 10.04 -15.99
N THR A 482 2.47 11.26 -16.38
CA THR A 482 3.15 11.50 -17.66
C THR A 482 4.63 11.78 -17.49
N ASP A 483 5.06 12.27 -16.35
CA ASP A 483 6.40 12.81 -16.13
C ASP A 483 6.66 13.97 -17.12
N ALA A 484 5.60 14.81 -17.29
CA ALA A 484 5.55 15.85 -18.29
C ALA A 484 6.50 17.00 -17.98
N HIS A 485 7.34 17.35 -18.93
CA HIS A 485 8.25 18.51 -18.90
C HIS A 485 7.83 19.60 -19.90
N ALA A 486 6.75 19.34 -20.66
CA ALA A 486 6.16 20.28 -21.61
C ALA A 486 4.62 20.20 -21.59
N PRO A 487 3.92 21.32 -21.90
CA PRO A 487 2.44 21.36 -21.84
C PRO A 487 1.75 20.28 -22.66
N GLU A 488 2.26 19.96 -23.86
CA GLU A 488 1.70 18.95 -24.75
C GLU A 488 1.79 17.52 -24.19
N GLU A 489 2.64 17.29 -23.20
CA GLU A 489 2.84 15.97 -22.59
C GLU A 489 1.85 15.69 -21.46
N VAL A 490 1.24 16.70 -20.83
CA VAL A 490 0.33 16.54 -19.71
C VAL A 490 -0.90 15.71 -20.10
N GLY A 491 -1.10 14.57 -19.46
CA GLY A 491 -2.17 13.62 -19.77
C GLY A 491 -1.97 12.81 -21.05
N MET A 492 -0.79 12.91 -21.70
CA MET A 492 -0.51 12.22 -22.95
C MET A 492 -0.57 10.70 -22.82
N GLY A 493 -1.17 10.02 -23.80
CA GLY A 493 -1.20 8.56 -23.92
C GLY A 493 -2.21 7.87 -22.99
N TYR A 494 -3.05 8.59 -22.25
CA TYR A 494 -4.04 7.99 -21.36
C TYR A 494 -5.12 7.21 -22.14
N GLU A 495 -5.47 7.65 -23.34
CA GLU A 495 -6.41 6.96 -24.23
C GLU A 495 -5.94 5.55 -24.64
N LYS A 496 -4.62 5.28 -24.58
CA LYS A 496 -4.04 3.95 -24.82
C LYS A 496 -3.85 3.17 -23.53
N ARG A 497 -3.37 3.82 -22.47
CA ARG A 497 -3.04 3.16 -21.19
C ARG A 497 -4.27 2.68 -20.43
N ILE A 498 -5.32 3.49 -20.37
CA ILE A 498 -6.56 3.15 -19.63
C ILE A 498 -7.22 1.86 -20.15
N PRO A 499 -7.40 1.62 -21.46
CA PRO A 499 -7.93 0.35 -21.95
C PRO A 499 -7.09 -0.86 -21.53
N ILE A 500 -5.76 -0.76 -21.60
CA ILE A 500 -4.84 -1.83 -21.21
C ILE A 500 -4.98 -2.12 -19.71
N LEU A 501 -5.03 -1.09 -18.85
CA LEU A 501 -5.23 -1.26 -17.42
C LEU A 501 -6.56 -1.98 -17.12
N LYS A 502 -7.63 -1.63 -17.83
CA LYS A 502 -8.94 -2.31 -17.70
C LYS A 502 -8.87 -3.77 -18.15
N GLU A 503 -8.17 -4.07 -19.23
CA GLU A 503 -7.98 -5.43 -19.74
C GLU A 503 -7.20 -6.30 -18.72
N ILE A 504 -6.18 -5.74 -18.06
CA ILE A 504 -5.45 -6.40 -16.98
C ILE A 504 -6.37 -6.67 -15.76
N GLY A 505 -7.37 -5.82 -15.54
CA GLY A 505 -8.34 -5.96 -14.46
C GLY A 505 -8.36 -4.81 -13.44
N PHE A 506 -7.59 -3.74 -13.67
CA PHE A 506 -7.70 -2.55 -12.82
C PHE A 506 -9.03 -1.83 -13.06
N THR A 507 -9.63 -1.40 -11.97
CA THR A 507 -10.93 -0.70 -11.99
C THR A 507 -10.82 0.75 -11.56
N HIS A 508 -9.69 1.12 -10.96
CA HIS A 508 -9.44 2.44 -10.40
C HIS A 508 -8.01 2.88 -10.66
N ILE A 509 -7.84 4.20 -10.72
CA ILE A 509 -6.58 4.91 -10.53
C ILE A 509 -6.69 5.73 -9.25
N LEU A 510 -5.57 6.22 -8.75
CA LEU A 510 -5.51 7.04 -7.54
C LEU A 510 -5.00 8.44 -7.87
N TYR A 511 -5.53 9.45 -7.17
CA TYR A 511 -4.78 10.64 -6.83
C TYR A 511 -4.61 10.73 -5.32
N TYR A 512 -3.82 11.68 -4.85
CA TYR A 512 -3.57 11.86 -3.42
C TYR A 512 -4.09 13.22 -2.96
N LYS A 513 -4.51 13.32 -1.70
CA LYS A 513 -4.78 14.59 -1.02
C LYS A 513 -4.42 14.41 0.46
N ASP A 514 -3.63 15.32 0.99
CA ASP A 514 -3.11 15.25 2.36
C ASP A 514 -2.45 13.89 2.68
N ARG A 515 -1.66 13.38 1.74
CA ARG A 515 -0.99 12.07 1.80
C ARG A 515 -1.96 10.86 1.91
N LYS A 516 -3.21 11.04 1.47
CA LYS A 516 -4.22 9.98 1.44
C LYS A 516 -4.61 9.67 0.01
N ALA A 517 -4.59 8.39 -0.32
CA ALA A 517 -5.03 7.90 -1.62
C ALA A 517 -6.54 8.09 -1.81
N VAL A 518 -6.92 8.67 -2.93
CA VAL A 518 -8.32 8.90 -3.33
C VAL A 518 -8.60 8.12 -4.61
N PRO A 519 -9.43 7.07 -4.57
CA PRO A 519 -9.73 6.27 -5.76
C PRO A 519 -10.65 6.99 -6.73
N CYS A 520 -10.35 6.83 -8.03
CA CYS A 520 -11.16 7.29 -9.16
C CYS A 520 -11.45 6.10 -10.06
N SER A 521 -12.70 5.85 -10.41
CA SER A 521 -13.07 4.77 -11.32
C SER A 521 -12.53 5.02 -12.73
N LEU A 522 -11.86 4.02 -13.30
CA LEU A 522 -11.37 4.02 -14.68
C LEU A 522 -12.52 3.98 -15.71
#